data_56b17b3859ac1258863b67000e970e90
#
_entry.id   56b17b3859ac1258863b67000e970e90
#
_cell.length_a   1.000
_cell.length_b   1.000
_cell.length_c   1.000
_cell.angle_alpha   90.00
_cell.angle_beta   90.00
_cell.angle_gamma   90.00
#
_symmetry.space_group_name_H-M   'P 1'
#
loop_
_entity.id
_entity.type
_entity.pdbx_description
1 polymer ?
#
loop_
_entity_poly.entity_id
_entity_poly.type
_entity_poly.pdbx_seq_one_letter_code
_entity_poly.pdbx_strand_id
1 'polypeptide(L)'
;MSELLLQTRNLTKQYGRHRAVDDVNMHIKKGAIYGFIGRNGAGKTTCLKMISGLSTPSYGEIEMFGYKGKDLQKVRSRVGCLIEAPGLYGNMSAYDNLNIKCKLTGIKKKGYIEELLKTVGLDTVGEKKTKHYSLGMKQRLGIALALVGEPDLLILDEPINGLDPQGIVEVRETIQKLAKERGMTICISSHILEELSKIATDYGIIHNGCLVQELTREELMKKCSERIELTLDNPKRAIPVLDDMGFSSYQVIDKEHIHI
;
A
#
# COMPACT_ATOMS: atom_id res chain seq x y z
N MET A 1 -22.79 -3.51 6.60
CA MET A 1 -21.54 -2.72 6.71
C MET A 1 -20.39 -3.70 6.68
N SER A 2 -19.36 -3.47 5.85
CA SER A 2 -18.16 -4.33 5.84
C SER A 2 -17.43 -4.19 7.18
N GLU A 3 -16.96 -5.34 7.73
CA GLU A 3 -16.19 -5.41 8.97
C GLU A 3 -14.87 -4.63 8.82
N LEU A 4 -14.61 -3.67 9.73
CA LEU A 4 -13.32 -2.99 9.79
C LEU A 4 -12.31 -3.89 10.49
N LEU A 5 -11.16 -4.11 9.82
CA LEU A 5 -10.05 -4.86 10.39
C LEU A 5 -9.10 -3.96 11.17
N LEU A 6 -8.91 -2.74 10.67
CA LEU A 6 -8.07 -1.71 11.28
C LEU A 6 -8.74 -0.35 11.19
N GLN A 7 -8.71 0.39 12.30
CA GLN A 7 -9.05 1.80 12.33
C GLN A 7 -8.11 2.59 13.24
N THR A 8 -7.90 3.85 12.89
CA THR A 8 -7.17 4.79 13.74
C THR A 8 -8.07 5.95 14.14
N ARG A 9 -7.85 6.51 15.32
CA ARG A 9 -8.61 7.68 15.82
C ARG A 9 -7.62 8.72 16.31
N ASN A 10 -7.63 9.89 15.70
CA ASN A 10 -6.76 11.03 16.01
C ASN A 10 -5.28 10.65 16.10
N LEU A 11 -4.86 9.68 15.25
CA LEU A 11 -3.51 9.13 15.30
C LEU A 11 -2.49 10.22 14.97
N THR A 12 -1.62 10.51 15.94
CA THR A 12 -0.65 11.62 15.84
C THR A 12 0.73 11.16 16.24
N LYS A 13 1.74 11.57 15.47
CA LYS A 13 3.17 11.42 15.79
C LYS A 13 3.87 12.77 15.74
N GLN A 14 4.42 13.16 16.87
CA GLN A 14 5.17 14.40 17.03
C GLN A 14 6.62 14.10 17.36
N TYR A 15 7.54 14.75 16.65
CA TYR A 15 8.98 14.76 16.89
C TYR A 15 9.40 16.18 17.23
N GLY A 16 9.65 16.45 18.52
CA GLY A 16 9.91 17.81 18.98
C GLY A 16 8.74 18.75 18.65
N ARG A 17 8.99 19.74 17.80
CA ARG A 17 7.95 20.69 17.34
C ARG A 17 7.24 20.26 16.05
N HIS A 18 7.74 19.24 15.35
CA HIS A 18 7.20 18.80 14.08
C HIS A 18 6.21 17.66 14.28
N ARG A 19 4.98 17.81 13.72
CA ARG A 19 4.00 16.75 13.64
C ARG A 19 4.15 16.04 12.28
N ALA A 20 4.74 14.86 12.30
CA ALA A 20 4.93 14.05 11.10
C ALA A 20 3.65 13.33 10.66
N VAL A 21 2.75 13.06 11.61
CA VAL A 21 1.38 12.56 11.40
C VAL A 21 0.50 13.35 12.36
N ASP A 22 -0.61 13.89 11.89
CA ASP A 22 -1.50 14.76 12.64
C ASP A 22 -2.96 14.37 12.39
N ASP A 23 -3.61 13.89 13.43
CA ASP A 23 -5.05 13.57 13.47
C ASP A 23 -5.51 12.61 12.35
N VAL A 24 -4.76 11.53 12.08
CA VAL A 24 -5.10 10.56 11.04
C VAL A 24 -6.20 9.60 11.54
N ASN A 25 -7.34 9.60 10.83
CA ASN A 25 -8.50 8.75 11.05
C ASN A 25 -8.69 7.81 9.86
N MET A 26 -8.04 6.64 9.87
CA MET A 26 -7.98 5.66 8.78
C MET A 26 -8.92 4.48 9.06
N HIS A 27 -9.55 3.94 8.00
CA HIS A 27 -10.49 2.83 8.09
C HIS A 27 -10.19 1.76 7.03
N ILE A 28 -9.61 0.63 7.44
CA ILE A 28 -9.28 -0.48 6.54
C ILE A 28 -10.27 -1.62 6.75
N LYS A 29 -11.01 -1.96 5.68
CA LYS A 29 -11.96 -3.07 5.66
C LYS A 29 -11.23 -4.39 5.54
N LYS A 30 -11.77 -5.44 6.14
CA LYS A 30 -11.28 -6.80 6.01
C LYS A 30 -11.32 -7.26 4.55
N GLY A 31 -10.23 -7.84 4.07
CA GLY A 31 -10.07 -8.30 2.69
C GLY A 31 -9.81 -7.19 1.67
N ALA A 32 -9.74 -5.92 2.07
CA ALA A 32 -9.42 -4.83 1.18
C ALA A 32 -7.92 -4.75 0.86
N ILE A 33 -7.60 -4.26 -0.34
CA ILE A 33 -6.28 -3.72 -0.66
C ILE A 33 -6.39 -2.19 -0.51
N TYR A 34 -5.89 -1.67 0.61
CA TYR A 34 -5.95 -0.25 0.94
C TYR A 34 -4.69 0.46 0.44
N GLY A 35 -4.85 1.32 -0.56
CA GLY A 35 -3.79 2.16 -1.11
C GLY A 35 -3.59 3.44 -0.30
N PHE A 36 -2.47 3.58 0.39
CA PHE A 36 -2.14 4.77 1.18
C PHE A 36 -1.24 5.71 0.38
N ILE A 37 -1.82 6.77 -0.18
CA ILE A 37 -1.21 7.63 -1.20
C ILE A 37 -0.79 8.97 -0.63
N GLY A 38 0.41 9.42 -0.98
CA GLY A 38 0.90 10.74 -0.63
C GLY A 38 2.32 10.98 -1.12
N ARG A 39 2.71 12.24 -1.24
CA ARG A 39 4.07 12.62 -1.64
C ARG A 39 5.12 12.10 -0.64
N ASN A 40 6.38 12.09 -1.06
CA ASN A 40 7.49 11.82 -0.15
C ASN A 40 7.49 12.86 0.99
N GLY A 41 7.67 12.38 2.23
CA GLY A 41 7.55 13.23 3.43
C GLY A 41 6.12 13.50 3.92
N ALA A 42 5.07 13.00 3.27
CA ALA A 42 3.69 13.23 3.69
C ALA A 42 3.28 12.54 5.00
N GLY A 43 4.13 11.67 5.58
CA GLY A 43 3.86 10.97 6.83
C GLY A 43 3.50 9.48 6.67
N LYS A 44 3.47 8.92 5.45
CA LYS A 44 3.08 7.52 5.17
C LYS A 44 3.86 6.52 6.02
N THR A 45 5.16 6.46 5.87
CA THR A 45 6.05 5.54 6.62
C THR A 45 5.90 5.69 8.13
N THR A 46 5.78 6.92 8.63
CA THR A 46 5.57 7.19 10.07
C THR A 46 4.24 6.62 10.55
N CYS A 47 3.16 6.80 9.79
CA CYS A 47 1.85 6.23 10.08
C CYS A 47 1.91 4.70 10.08
N LEU A 48 2.50 4.08 9.06
CA LEU A 48 2.64 2.63 8.96
C LEU A 48 3.54 2.05 10.08
N LYS A 49 4.60 2.76 10.50
CA LYS A 49 5.42 2.38 11.67
C LYS A 49 4.61 2.37 12.96
N MET A 50 3.69 3.32 13.16
CA MET A 50 2.81 3.31 14.33
C MET A 50 1.82 2.14 14.28
N ILE A 51 1.18 1.92 13.14
CA ILE A 51 0.23 0.82 12.97
C ILE A 51 0.90 -0.53 13.17
N SER A 52 2.10 -0.75 12.62
CA SER A 52 2.89 -1.98 12.79
C SER A 52 3.49 -2.16 14.19
N GLY A 53 3.45 -1.12 15.04
CA GLY A 53 4.02 -1.14 16.39
C GLY A 53 5.53 -0.89 16.44
N LEU A 54 6.15 -0.49 15.33
CA LEU A 54 7.56 -0.09 15.27
C LEU A 54 7.81 1.31 15.85
N SER A 55 6.74 2.10 16.01
CA SER A 55 6.80 3.41 16.66
C SER A 55 5.56 3.61 17.53
N THR A 56 5.74 4.20 18.71
CA THR A 56 4.62 4.53 19.59
C THR A 56 3.97 5.84 19.14
N PRO A 57 2.63 5.92 19.01
CA PRO A 57 1.92 7.17 18.81
C PRO A 57 2.22 8.18 19.92
N SER A 58 2.22 9.47 19.59
CA SER A 58 2.26 10.55 20.58
C SER A 58 0.87 10.78 21.17
N TYR A 59 -0.18 10.70 20.31
CA TYR A 59 -1.59 10.82 20.68
C TYR A 59 -2.44 9.92 19.77
N GLY A 60 -3.69 9.74 20.17
CA GLY A 60 -4.66 8.95 19.41
C GLY A 60 -4.61 7.46 19.72
N GLU A 61 -5.41 6.71 19.00
CA GLU A 61 -5.64 5.29 19.25
C GLU A 61 -5.62 4.50 17.96
N ILE A 62 -5.13 3.25 18.05
CA ILE A 62 -5.18 2.24 16.98
C ILE A 62 -6.04 1.09 17.49
N GLU A 63 -6.99 0.65 16.65
CA GLU A 63 -7.78 -0.53 16.88
C GLU A 63 -7.54 -1.50 15.72
N MET A 64 -7.16 -2.75 16.00
CA MET A 64 -6.96 -3.81 15.02
C MET A 64 -7.62 -5.09 15.48
N PHE A 65 -8.36 -5.76 14.58
CA PHE A 65 -9.07 -7.01 14.91
C PHE A 65 -9.97 -6.90 16.14
N GLY A 66 -10.52 -5.70 16.42
CA GLY A 66 -11.32 -5.41 17.62
C GLY A 66 -10.52 -5.18 18.91
N TYR A 67 -9.17 -5.20 18.83
CA TYR A 67 -8.29 -4.96 19.98
C TYR A 67 -7.68 -3.56 19.91
N LYS A 68 -7.47 -2.93 21.07
CA LYS A 68 -6.89 -1.60 21.20
C LYS A 68 -6.00 -1.45 22.44
N GLY A 69 -5.23 -0.36 22.50
CA GLY A 69 -4.34 -0.05 23.61
C GLY A 69 -3.33 -1.19 23.88
N LYS A 70 -3.23 -1.63 25.13
CA LYS A 70 -2.30 -2.71 25.53
C LYS A 70 -2.65 -4.07 24.92
N ASP A 71 -3.91 -4.30 24.59
CA ASP A 71 -4.36 -5.58 24.02
C ASP A 71 -3.93 -5.78 22.57
N LEU A 72 -3.46 -4.74 21.88
CA LEU A 72 -2.85 -4.86 20.55
C LEU A 72 -1.69 -5.86 20.51
N GLN A 73 -0.99 -6.07 21.62
CA GLN A 73 0.08 -7.07 21.69
C GLN A 73 -0.41 -8.49 21.35
N LYS A 74 -1.66 -8.82 21.72
CA LYS A 74 -2.26 -10.15 21.48
C LYS A 74 -2.44 -10.46 19.99
N VAL A 75 -2.53 -9.44 19.15
CA VAL A 75 -2.81 -9.56 17.71
C VAL A 75 -1.63 -9.15 16.82
N ARG A 76 -0.50 -8.74 17.40
CA ARG A 76 0.69 -8.33 16.63
C ARG A 76 1.23 -9.45 15.73
N SER A 77 1.14 -10.71 16.13
CA SER A 77 1.54 -11.85 15.31
C SER A 77 0.69 -12.04 14.05
N ARG A 78 -0.49 -11.43 14.00
CA ARG A 78 -1.40 -11.42 12.84
C ARG A 78 -1.08 -10.32 11.82
N VAL A 79 -0.04 -9.52 12.07
CA VAL A 79 0.40 -8.42 11.21
C VAL A 79 1.78 -8.72 10.66
N GLY A 80 1.86 -8.90 9.34
CA GLY A 80 3.12 -8.92 8.60
C GLY A 80 3.46 -7.53 8.09
N CYS A 81 4.73 -7.14 8.12
CA CYS A 81 5.12 -5.83 7.60
C CYS A 81 6.45 -5.86 6.86
N LEU A 82 6.52 -5.08 5.80
CA LEU A 82 7.72 -4.69 5.08
C LEU A 82 7.75 -3.17 5.05
N ILE A 83 8.54 -2.58 5.95
CA ILE A 83 8.69 -1.13 6.11
C ILE A 83 10.09 -0.75 5.72
N GLU A 84 10.22 0.20 4.77
CA GLU A 84 11.49 0.58 4.16
C GLU A 84 12.14 -0.59 3.39
N ALA A 85 13.44 -0.85 3.58
CA ALA A 85 14.14 -1.93 2.90
C ALA A 85 14.03 -3.27 3.66
N PRO A 86 13.93 -4.41 2.96
CA PRO A 86 13.93 -5.70 3.62
C PRO A 86 15.29 -5.99 4.28
N GLY A 87 15.27 -6.30 5.58
CA GLY A 87 16.46 -6.68 6.34
C GLY A 87 16.90 -8.10 5.97
N LEU A 88 17.76 -8.23 4.94
CA LEU A 88 18.22 -9.51 4.43
C LEU A 88 19.66 -9.81 4.85
N TYR A 89 19.93 -11.06 5.18
CA TYR A 89 21.27 -11.59 5.33
C TYR A 89 21.89 -11.82 3.95
N GLY A 90 22.66 -10.85 3.45
CA GLY A 90 23.16 -10.81 2.08
C GLY A 90 24.01 -12.01 1.65
N ASN A 91 24.70 -12.67 2.58
CA ASN A 91 25.54 -13.85 2.34
C ASN A 91 24.77 -15.18 2.41
N MET A 92 23.46 -15.13 2.59
CA MET A 92 22.58 -16.29 2.69
C MET A 92 21.63 -16.37 1.50
N SER A 93 21.10 -17.57 1.22
CA SER A 93 20.05 -17.79 0.20
C SER A 93 18.69 -17.23 0.68
N ALA A 94 17.70 -17.24 -0.21
CA ALA A 94 16.32 -16.91 0.16
C ALA A 94 15.76 -17.90 1.17
N TYR A 95 16.05 -19.19 0.96
CA TYR A 95 15.66 -20.25 1.87
C TYR A 95 16.21 -20.02 3.29
N ASP A 96 17.50 -19.72 3.40
CA ASP A 96 18.15 -19.49 4.70
C ASP A 96 17.55 -18.28 5.44
N ASN A 97 17.30 -17.17 4.72
CA ASN A 97 16.66 -16.00 5.29
C ASN A 97 15.27 -16.34 5.88
N LEU A 98 14.44 -17.07 5.14
CA LEU A 98 13.13 -17.53 5.61
C LEU A 98 13.26 -18.54 6.76
N ASN A 99 14.22 -19.47 6.70
CA ASN A 99 14.46 -20.46 7.75
C ASN A 99 14.83 -19.81 9.09
N ILE A 100 15.68 -18.77 9.06
CA ILE A 100 15.99 -17.99 10.27
C ILE A 100 14.71 -17.37 10.83
N LYS A 101 13.90 -16.71 9.99
CA LYS A 101 12.64 -16.10 10.43
C LYS A 101 11.68 -17.13 11.01
N CYS A 102 11.51 -18.29 10.36
CA CYS A 102 10.66 -19.38 10.85
C CYS A 102 11.14 -19.90 12.21
N LYS A 103 12.46 -20.07 12.39
CA LYS A 103 13.04 -20.48 13.68
C LYS A 103 12.77 -19.47 14.79
N LEU A 104 12.92 -18.17 14.49
CA LEU A 104 12.67 -17.08 15.45
C LEU A 104 11.19 -16.98 15.85
N THR A 105 10.28 -17.34 14.95
CA THR A 105 8.83 -17.33 15.19
C THR A 105 8.27 -18.69 15.65
N GLY A 106 9.12 -19.71 15.78
CA GLY A 106 8.74 -21.03 16.26
C GLY A 106 7.99 -21.90 15.23
N ILE A 107 7.99 -21.50 13.94
CA ILE A 107 7.29 -22.24 12.87
C ILE A 107 8.12 -23.42 12.41
N LYS A 108 7.54 -24.63 12.46
CA LYS A 108 8.18 -25.91 12.10
C LYS A 108 7.42 -26.71 11.02
N LYS A 109 6.61 -26.04 10.20
CA LYS A 109 5.78 -26.70 9.17
C LYS A 109 6.67 -27.12 7.99
N LYS A 110 6.67 -28.44 7.66
CA LYS A 110 7.42 -29.00 6.52
C LYS A 110 6.89 -28.43 5.20
N GLY A 111 7.77 -28.06 4.29
CA GLY A 111 7.38 -27.49 2.96
C GLY A 111 6.91 -26.04 3.01
N TYR A 112 6.90 -25.39 4.19
CA TYR A 112 6.37 -24.04 4.36
C TYR A 112 7.23 -22.96 3.67
N ILE A 113 8.55 -23.12 3.75
CA ILE A 113 9.47 -22.16 3.11
C ILE A 113 9.36 -22.26 1.60
N GLU A 114 9.27 -23.46 1.05
CA GLU A 114 9.08 -23.73 -0.38
C GLU A 114 7.76 -23.11 -0.88
N GLU A 115 6.68 -23.25 -0.09
CA GLU A 115 5.39 -22.61 -0.38
C GLU A 115 5.50 -21.09 -0.41
N LEU A 116 6.19 -20.49 0.57
CA LEU A 116 6.42 -19.04 0.59
C LEU A 116 7.24 -18.58 -0.60
N LEU A 117 8.33 -19.28 -0.94
CA LEU A 117 9.15 -18.97 -2.11
C LEU A 117 8.35 -19.04 -3.41
N LYS A 118 7.52 -20.08 -3.56
CA LYS A 118 6.61 -20.23 -4.70
C LYS A 118 5.57 -19.12 -4.76
N THR A 119 5.04 -18.69 -3.61
CA THR A 119 4.06 -17.61 -3.52
C THR A 119 4.59 -16.30 -4.08
N VAL A 120 5.88 -16.02 -3.86
CA VAL A 120 6.54 -14.78 -4.32
C VAL A 120 7.38 -14.98 -5.58
N GLY A 121 7.31 -16.13 -6.25
CA GLY A 121 8.03 -16.44 -7.49
C GLY A 121 9.56 -16.45 -7.34
N LEU A 122 10.06 -17.01 -6.23
CA LEU A 122 11.48 -17.19 -5.95
C LEU A 122 11.88 -18.66 -5.76
N ASP A 123 11.01 -19.61 -6.10
CA ASP A 123 11.23 -21.04 -5.95
C ASP A 123 12.31 -21.61 -6.88
N THR A 124 12.57 -20.93 -8.01
CA THR A 124 13.59 -21.34 -9.01
C THR A 124 14.98 -20.78 -8.76
N VAL A 125 15.15 -19.90 -7.76
CA VAL A 125 16.40 -19.15 -7.55
C VAL A 125 17.52 -19.99 -6.90
N GLY A 126 17.16 -21.10 -6.23
CA GLY A 126 18.11 -22.01 -5.59
C GLY A 126 18.98 -21.36 -4.52
N GLU A 127 20.25 -21.75 -4.46
CA GLU A 127 21.24 -21.32 -3.47
C GLU A 127 21.85 -19.93 -3.73
N LYS A 128 21.36 -19.18 -4.73
CA LYS A 128 21.87 -17.85 -5.04
C LYS A 128 21.77 -16.94 -3.80
N LYS A 129 22.87 -16.30 -3.44
CA LYS A 129 22.94 -15.40 -2.28
C LYS A 129 22.18 -14.10 -2.51
N THR A 130 21.46 -13.62 -1.49
CA THR A 130 20.56 -12.46 -1.63
C THR A 130 21.27 -11.13 -1.94
N LYS A 131 22.58 -11.02 -1.66
CA LYS A 131 23.38 -9.87 -2.11
C LYS A 131 23.42 -9.71 -3.63
N HIS A 132 23.23 -10.80 -4.38
CA HIS A 132 23.20 -10.81 -5.85
C HIS A 132 21.78 -10.74 -6.45
N TYR A 133 20.76 -10.49 -5.60
CA TYR A 133 19.39 -10.32 -6.05
C TYR A 133 19.18 -8.92 -6.65
N SER A 134 18.32 -8.85 -7.68
CA SER A 134 17.77 -7.57 -8.12
C SER A 134 16.95 -6.91 -7.00
N LEU A 135 16.65 -5.63 -7.12
CA LEU A 135 15.82 -4.95 -6.13
C LEU A 135 14.43 -5.61 -6.05
N GLY A 136 13.81 -5.96 -7.18
CA GLY A 136 12.54 -6.68 -7.22
C GLY A 136 12.58 -8.05 -6.53
N MET A 137 13.65 -8.83 -6.73
CA MET A 137 13.83 -10.08 -6.00
C MET A 137 13.96 -9.86 -4.48
N LYS A 138 14.67 -8.82 -4.05
CA LYS A 138 14.79 -8.46 -2.63
C LYS A 138 13.44 -8.04 -2.04
N GLN A 139 12.65 -7.26 -2.77
CA GLN A 139 11.30 -6.86 -2.34
C GLN A 139 10.38 -8.07 -2.21
N ARG A 140 10.37 -8.97 -3.19
CA ARG A 140 9.57 -10.20 -3.12
C ARG A 140 9.99 -11.10 -1.96
N LEU A 141 11.29 -11.23 -1.68
CA LEU A 141 11.76 -11.94 -0.49
C LEU A 141 11.34 -11.23 0.81
N GLY A 142 11.36 -9.90 0.85
CA GLY A 142 10.85 -9.10 1.96
C GLY A 142 9.36 -9.35 2.23
N ILE A 143 8.55 -9.45 1.16
CA ILE A 143 7.14 -9.83 1.27
C ILE A 143 7.02 -11.27 1.82
N ALA A 144 7.82 -12.23 1.33
CA ALA A 144 7.82 -13.58 1.86
C ALA A 144 8.16 -13.64 3.36
N LEU A 145 9.14 -12.85 3.81
CA LEU A 145 9.47 -12.72 5.23
C LEU A 145 8.33 -12.12 6.06
N ALA A 146 7.60 -11.16 5.50
CA ALA A 146 6.42 -10.57 6.13
C ALA A 146 5.24 -11.56 6.21
N LEU A 147 5.17 -12.53 5.31
CA LEU A 147 4.15 -13.59 5.29
C LEU A 147 4.42 -14.73 6.30
N VAL A 148 5.61 -14.80 6.90
CA VAL A 148 5.94 -15.82 7.91
C VAL A 148 5.01 -15.63 9.11
N GLY A 149 4.27 -16.69 9.44
CA GLY A 149 3.26 -16.67 10.50
C GLY A 149 1.83 -16.54 9.99
N GLU A 150 1.63 -16.53 8.67
CA GLU A 150 0.31 -16.47 8.03
C GLU A 150 -0.53 -15.28 8.55
N PRO A 151 -0.03 -14.03 8.41
CA PRO A 151 -0.73 -12.86 8.93
C PRO A 151 -2.05 -12.60 8.21
N ASP A 152 -3.01 -11.99 8.92
CA ASP A 152 -4.29 -11.54 8.33
C ASP A 152 -4.19 -10.14 7.71
N LEU A 153 -3.23 -9.33 8.18
CA LEU A 153 -2.93 -7.99 7.68
C LEU A 153 -1.48 -7.91 7.21
N LEU A 154 -1.27 -7.49 5.97
CA LEU A 154 0.04 -7.23 5.40
C LEU A 154 0.23 -5.73 5.17
N ILE A 155 1.29 -5.14 5.73
CA ILE A 155 1.64 -3.73 5.57
C ILE A 155 2.89 -3.62 4.72
N LEU A 156 2.80 -2.93 3.59
CA LEU A 156 3.88 -2.76 2.62
C LEU A 156 4.15 -1.26 2.39
N ASP A 157 5.33 -0.81 2.78
CA ASP A 157 5.74 0.59 2.60
C ASP A 157 6.56 0.74 1.33
N GLU A 158 6.00 1.43 0.32
CA GLU A 158 6.61 1.71 -0.99
C GLU A 158 7.22 0.45 -1.68
N PRO A 159 6.52 -0.71 -1.75
CA PRO A 159 7.13 -1.98 -2.18
C PRO A 159 7.54 -2.02 -3.66
N ILE A 160 7.04 -1.10 -4.47
CA ILE A 160 7.33 -1.01 -5.92
C ILE A 160 8.31 0.13 -6.27
N ASN A 161 8.72 0.92 -5.26
CA ASN A 161 9.57 2.08 -5.50
C ASN A 161 10.97 1.68 -6.00
N GLY A 162 11.42 2.31 -7.09
CA GLY A 162 12.74 2.07 -7.67
C GLY A 162 12.90 0.74 -8.42
N LEU A 163 11.82 -0.01 -8.63
CA LEU A 163 11.84 -1.21 -9.44
C LEU A 163 11.79 -0.88 -10.94
N ASP A 164 12.36 -1.76 -11.74
CA ASP A 164 12.15 -1.77 -13.19
C ASP A 164 10.70 -2.19 -13.54
N PRO A 165 10.21 -1.93 -14.75
CA PRO A 165 8.83 -2.24 -15.13
C PRO A 165 8.44 -3.70 -14.89
N GLN A 166 9.35 -4.65 -15.14
CA GLN A 166 9.10 -6.07 -14.89
C GLN A 166 8.95 -6.37 -13.40
N GLY A 167 9.82 -5.81 -12.55
CA GLY A 167 9.76 -5.97 -11.09
C GLY A 167 8.46 -5.40 -10.50
N ILE A 168 7.96 -4.27 -11.04
CA ILE A 168 6.67 -3.69 -10.64
C ILE A 168 5.54 -4.67 -10.91
N VAL A 169 5.51 -5.28 -12.11
CA VAL A 169 4.49 -6.28 -12.49
C VAL A 169 4.54 -7.47 -11.54
N GLU A 170 5.72 -8.04 -11.31
CA GLU A 170 5.91 -9.22 -10.46
C GLU A 170 5.48 -8.99 -8.99
N VAL A 171 5.82 -7.84 -8.41
CA VAL A 171 5.37 -7.47 -7.05
C VAL A 171 3.87 -7.24 -7.01
N ARG A 172 3.31 -6.57 -8.02
CA ARG A 172 1.87 -6.34 -8.13
C ARG A 172 1.08 -7.63 -8.22
N GLU A 173 1.48 -8.57 -9.07
CA GLU A 173 0.85 -9.89 -9.21
C GLU A 173 0.92 -10.67 -7.89
N THR A 174 2.05 -10.60 -7.18
CA THR A 174 2.19 -11.21 -5.85
C THR A 174 1.16 -10.65 -4.87
N ILE A 175 0.99 -9.33 -4.83
CA ILE A 175 0.00 -8.66 -3.95
C ILE A 175 -1.43 -9.06 -4.31
N GLN A 176 -1.77 -9.03 -5.61
CA GLN A 176 -3.10 -9.42 -6.09
C GLN A 176 -3.42 -10.88 -5.76
N LYS A 177 -2.44 -11.78 -5.95
CA LYS A 177 -2.57 -13.20 -5.61
C LYS A 177 -2.84 -13.41 -4.13
N LEU A 178 -2.10 -12.73 -3.24
CA LEU A 178 -2.30 -12.80 -1.79
C LEU A 178 -3.71 -12.34 -1.39
N ALA A 179 -4.17 -11.23 -1.92
CA ALA A 179 -5.50 -10.71 -1.63
C ALA A 179 -6.60 -11.66 -2.14
N LYS A 180 -6.49 -12.14 -3.40
CA LYS A 180 -7.52 -12.94 -4.05
C LYS A 180 -7.58 -14.37 -3.51
N GLU A 181 -6.43 -15.05 -3.38
CA GLU A 181 -6.38 -16.47 -3.02
C GLU A 181 -6.45 -16.72 -1.51
N ARG A 182 -5.93 -15.79 -0.70
CA ARG A 182 -5.89 -15.94 0.78
C ARG A 182 -6.87 -15.02 1.51
N GLY A 183 -7.63 -14.17 0.79
CA GLY A 183 -8.52 -13.18 1.42
C GLY A 183 -7.78 -12.19 2.32
N MET A 184 -6.49 -11.98 2.07
CA MET A 184 -5.61 -11.18 2.92
C MET A 184 -5.98 -9.70 2.83
N THR A 185 -6.00 -9.01 3.96
CA THR A 185 -6.09 -7.54 4.00
C THR A 185 -4.71 -6.95 3.81
N ILE A 186 -4.56 -6.01 2.88
CA ILE A 186 -3.25 -5.44 2.55
C ILE A 186 -3.33 -3.91 2.61
N CYS A 187 -2.40 -3.30 3.35
CA CYS A 187 -2.19 -1.86 3.33
C CYS A 187 -0.87 -1.58 2.60
N ILE A 188 -0.93 -0.85 1.51
CA ILE A 188 0.22 -0.56 0.66
C ILE A 188 0.38 0.94 0.49
N SER A 189 1.55 1.50 0.83
CA SER A 189 1.85 2.90 0.56
C SER A 189 2.50 3.08 -0.80
N SER A 190 2.19 4.20 -1.46
CA SER A 190 2.91 4.66 -2.65
C SER A 190 2.75 6.17 -2.84
N HIS A 191 3.66 6.76 -3.58
CA HIS A 191 3.52 8.11 -4.11
C HIS A 191 3.04 8.11 -5.59
N ILE A 192 2.84 6.92 -6.18
CA ILE A 192 2.41 6.73 -7.58
C ILE A 192 0.98 6.19 -7.59
N LEU A 193 0.01 7.08 -7.85
CA LEU A 193 -1.41 6.72 -7.90
C LEU A 193 -1.71 5.70 -8.98
N GLU A 194 -1.12 5.85 -10.17
CA GLU A 194 -1.34 4.97 -11.31
C GLU A 194 -1.07 3.49 -10.99
N GLU A 195 0.01 3.20 -10.26
CA GLU A 195 0.33 1.81 -9.90
C GLU A 195 -0.64 1.25 -8.86
N LEU A 196 -1.07 2.05 -7.88
CA LEU A 196 -2.07 1.61 -6.91
C LEU A 196 -3.45 1.44 -7.52
N SER A 197 -3.82 2.25 -8.53
CA SER A 197 -5.13 2.13 -9.19
C SER A 197 -5.36 0.77 -9.88
N LYS A 198 -4.27 0.06 -10.20
CA LYS A 198 -4.31 -1.28 -10.79
C LYS A 198 -4.66 -2.39 -9.79
N ILE A 199 -4.50 -2.14 -8.47
CA ILE A 199 -4.66 -3.18 -7.44
C ILE A 199 -5.55 -2.80 -6.26
N ALA A 200 -5.55 -1.54 -5.84
CA ALA A 200 -6.25 -1.13 -4.62
C ALA A 200 -7.77 -1.09 -4.80
N THR A 201 -8.49 -1.44 -3.75
CA THR A 201 -9.95 -1.39 -3.64
C THR A 201 -10.45 -0.13 -2.93
N ASP A 202 -9.67 0.33 -1.97
CA ASP A 202 -9.93 1.52 -1.17
C ASP A 202 -8.64 2.36 -1.07
N TYR A 203 -8.78 3.66 -0.88
CA TYR A 203 -7.66 4.60 -0.88
C TYR A 203 -7.74 5.55 0.31
N GLY A 204 -6.59 5.85 0.91
CA GLY A 204 -6.40 6.95 1.82
C GLY A 204 -5.37 7.93 1.26
N ILE A 205 -5.75 9.20 1.12
CA ILE A 205 -4.86 10.24 0.61
C ILE A 205 -4.33 11.05 1.79
N ILE A 206 -3.00 11.03 1.98
CA ILE A 206 -2.32 11.78 3.03
C ILE A 206 -1.51 12.94 2.44
N HIS A 207 -1.62 14.10 3.08
CA HIS A 207 -0.85 15.30 2.75
C HIS A 207 -0.42 16.02 4.02
N ASN A 208 0.86 16.36 4.14
CA ASN A 208 1.42 17.08 5.28
C ASN A 208 1.01 16.49 6.65
N GLY A 209 1.04 15.16 6.78
CA GLY A 209 0.71 14.46 8.01
C GLY A 209 -0.77 14.21 8.23
N CYS A 210 -1.67 14.82 7.47
CA CYS A 210 -3.13 14.71 7.63
C CYS A 210 -3.74 13.81 6.55
N LEU A 211 -4.68 12.96 6.94
CA LEU A 211 -5.51 12.19 6.00
C LEU A 211 -6.56 13.12 5.38
N VAL A 212 -6.38 13.45 4.11
CA VAL A 212 -7.24 14.41 3.40
C VAL A 212 -8.56 13.78 3.01
N GLN A 213 -8.52 12.51 2.55
CA GLN A 213 -9.70 11.80 2.06
C GLN A 213 -9.50 10.30 2.09
N GLU A 214 -10.59 9.57 2.34
CA GLU A 214 -10.71 8.14 2.03
C GLU A 214 -11.74 7.94 0.92
N LEU A 215 -11.46 7.06 -0.02
CA LEU A 215 -12.26 6.79 -1.21
C LEU A 215 -12.26 5.31 -1.54
N THR A 216 -13.36 4.82 -2.08
CA THR A 216 -13.37 3.55 -2.82
C THR A 216 -12.77 3.72 -4.21
N ARG A 217 -12.41 2.61 -4.85
CA ARG A 217 -11.95 2.61 -6.25
C ARG A 217 -12.96 3.27 -7.20
N GLU A 218 -14.25 3.00 -6.99
CA GLU A 218 -15.32 3.57 -7.82
C GLU A 218 -15.41 5.09 -7.70
N GLU A 219 -15.30 5.61 -6.46
CA GLU A 219 -15.31 7.05 -6.19
C GLU A 219 -14.06 7.74 -6.77
N LEU A 220 -12.89 7.09 -6.67
CA LEU A 220 -11.67 7.58 -7.26
C LEU A 220 -11.78 7.66 -8.79
N MET A 221 -12.25 6.59 -9.43
CA MET A 221 -12.40 6.54 -10.89
C MET A 221 -13.39 7.61 -11.40
N LYS A 222 -14.48 7.86 -10.66
CA LYS A 222 -15.41 8.96 -10.98
C LYS A 222 -14.75 10.35 -10.90
N LYS A 223 -13.81 10.53 -9.96
CA LYS A 223 -13.06 11.81 -9.82
C LYS A 223 -11.93 11.95 -10.83
N CYS A 224 -11.36 10.85 -11.28
CA CYS A 224 -10.30 10.78 -12.29
C CYS A 224 -10.86 10.46 -13.68
N SER A 225 -12.14 10.79 -13.97
CA SER A 225 -12.68 10.68 -15.33
C SER A 225 -11.75 11.42 -16.29
N GLU A 226 -11.38 10.72 -17.38
CA GLU A 226 -10.58 11.33 -18.45
C GLU A 226 -11.26 12.63 -18.89
N ARG A 227 -10.52 13.70 -18.85
CA ARG A 227 -10.98 15.00 -19.34
C ARG A 227 -10.00 15.46 -20.40
N ILE A 228 -10.54 15.85 -21.53
CA ILE A 228 -9.78 16.55 -22.57
C ILE A 228 -9.87 18.02 -22.24
N GLU A 229 -8.75 18.65 -21.93
CA GLU A 229 -8.67 20.10 -21.76
C GLU A 229 -8.35 20.73 -23.11
N LEU A 230 -9.29 21.51 -23.63
CA LEU A 230 -9.09 22.31 -24.85
C LEU A 230 -8.74 23.74 -24.45
N THR A 231 -7.61 24.23 -24.93
CA THR A 231 -7.24 25.65 -24.82
C THR A 231 -7.62 26.36 -26.11
N LEU A 232 -8.46 27.37 -26.03
CA LEU A 232 -9.10 28.06 -27.16
C LEU A 232 -9.08 29.57 -26.96
N ASP A 233 -8.88 30.32 -28.03
CA ASP A 233 -8.96 31.78 -27.97
C ASP A 233 -10.36 32.28 -27.55
N ASN A 234 -11.41 31.50 -27.82
CA ASN A 234 -12.77 31.81 -27.41
C ASN A 234 -13.60 30.52 -27.22
N PRO A 235 -13.72 30.01 -25.99
CA PRO A 235 -14.49 28.81 -25.68
C PRO A 235 -15.95 28.85 -26.15
N LYS A 236 -16.60 30.02 -26.13
CA LYS A 236 -18.00 30.14 -26.52
C LYS A 236 -18.23 29.82 -28.00
N ARG A 237 -17.23 29.98 -28.87
CA ARG A 237 -17.34 29.64 -30.29
C ARG A 237 -17.17 28.12 -30.54
N ALA A 238 -16.55 27.41 -29.63
CA ALA A 238 -16.39 25.96 -29.74
C ALA A 238 -17.64 25.20 -29.32
N ILE A 239 -18.50 25.75 -28.48
CA ILE A 239 -19.72 25.09 -28.00
C ILE A 239 -20.58 24.54 -29.14
N PRO A 240 -20.98 25.31 -30.16
CA PRO A 240 -21.79 24.75 -31.25
C PRO A 240 -21.09 23.65 -32.03
N VAL A 241 -19.75 23.73 -32.16
CA VAL A 241 -18.96 22.69 -32.84
C VAL A 241 -18.91 21.39 -32.01
N LEU A 242 -18.77 21.51 -30.69
CA LEU A 242 -18.80 20.36 -29.79
C LEU A 242 -20.15 19.67 -29.80
N ASP A 243 -21.24 20.45 -29.81
CA ASP A 243 -22.61 19.93 -29.93
C ASP A 243 -22.82 19.18 -31.25
N ASP A 244 -22.36 19.75 -32.38
CA ASP A 244 -22.43 19.14 -33.72
C ASP A 244 -21.56 17.85 -33.80
N MET A 245 -20.45 17.78 -33.07
CA MET A 245 -19.62 16.58 -32.96
C MET A 245 -20.21 15.52 -32.01
N GLY A 246 -21.32 15.80 -31.33
CA GLY A 246 -22.00 14.86 -30.44
C GLY A 246 -21.44 14.79 -29.02
N PHE A 247 -20.60 15.72 -28.60
CA PHE A 247 -20.16 15.84 -27.22
C PHE A 247 -21.29 16.46 -26.37
N SER A 248 -21.90 15.67 -25.50
CA SER A 248 -23.00 16.11 -24.62
C SER A 248 -22.54 16.50 -23.20
N SER A 249 -21.28 16.26 -22.86
CA SER A 249 -20.74 16.53 -21.52
C SER A 249 -19.47 17.35 -21.63
N TYR A 250 -19.58 18.67 -21.50
CA TYR A 250 -18.45 19.59 -21.45
C TYR A 250 -18.70 20.70 -20.42
N GLN A 251 -17.62 21.30 -19.92
CA GLN A 251 -17.67 22.40 -18.95
C GLN A 251 -16.70 23.51 -19.34
N VAL A 252 -17.21 24.73 -19.51
CA VAL A 252 -16.36 25.91 -19.68
C VAL A 252 -15.76 26.29 -18.33
N ILE A 253 -14.45 26.22 -18.21
CA ILE A 253 -13.70 26.45 -16.96
C ILE A 253 -13.39 27.93 -16.78
N ASP A 254 -12.88 28.56 -17.84
CA ASP A 254 -12.53 29.99 -17.86
C ASP A 254 -12.62 30.56 -19.27
N LYS A 255 -11.91 31.68 -19.52
CA LYS A 255 -11.93 32.40 -20.79
C LYS A 255 -11.19 31.69 -21.95
N GLU A 256 -10.43 30.68 -21.64
CA GLU A 256 -9.53 29.99 -22.58
C GLU A 256 -9.66 28.46 -22.53
N HIS A 257 -10.32 27.89 -21.50
CA HIS A 257 -10.34 26.44 -21.29
C HIS A 257 -11.75 25.85 -21.26
N ILE A 258 -11.91 24.73 -21.99
CA ILE A 258 -13.08 23.83 -21.92
C ILE A 258 -12.58 22.42 -21.53
N HIS A 259 -13.26 21.79 -20.60
CA HIS A 259 -13.12 20.35 -20.31
C HIS A 259 -14.24 19.60 -21.04
N ILE A 260 -13.87 18.49 -21.73
CA ILE A 260 -14.77 17.55 -22.39
C ILE A 260 -14.65 16.21 -21.67
#